data_787eaf921640826a9e3bf803133bbf08
#
_entry.id   787eaf921640826a9e3bf803133bbf08
#
_cell.length_a   1.000
_cell.length_b   1.000
_cell.length_c   1.000
_cell.angle_alpha   90.00
_cell.angle_beta   90.00
_cell.angle_gamma   90.00
#
_symmetry.space_group_name_H-M   'P 1'
#
loop_
_entity.id
_entity.type
_entity.pdbx_description
1 polymer ?
#
loop_
_entity_poly.entity_id
_entity_poly.type
_entity_poly.pdbx_seq_one_letter_code
_entity_poly.pdbx_strand_id
1 'polypeptide(L)'
;MESIIKVDKVIKKFGSDIALSNVSIEFERGKIYGIIGRNGAGKTVLFKTMIGFLKPTSGRVIVDGKEIGKDTDFADNIGIIIETPGFLSSYSGYKNLEYLASIKNMIGEKEIKESMERVGLNPNSKKKVGKYSLGMRQRLGIAQAIMENPDILILDEPMNGLDNQGVEDVREILLNLKDEGKSIILASHNKEDIEVLCDEVYEMDHGKLITDRGR
;
A
#
# COMPACT_ATOMS: atom_id res chain seq x y z
N MET A 1 -15.63 -14.79 -7.53
CA MET A 1 -14.18 -14.74 -7.20
C MET A 1 -14.04 -14.62 -5.69
N GLU A 2 -12.92 -15.03 -5.11
CA GLU A 2 -12.73 -15.02 -3.66
C GLU A 2 -12.32 -13.62 -3.19
N SER A 3 -13.03 -13.06 -2.19
CA SER A 3 -12.70 -11.76 -1.59
C SER A 3 -11.44 -11.90 -0.73
N ILE A 4 -10.40 -11.10 -1.02
CA ILE A 4 -9.15 -11.09 -0.24
C ILE A 4 -9.21 -10.08 0.92
N ILE A 5 -9.92 -8.96 0.72
CA ILE A 5 -10.20 -7.99 1.78
C ILE A 5 -11.69 -7.64 1.74
N LYS A 6 -12.32 -7.70 2.91
CA LYS A 6 -13.71 -7.27 3.11
C LYS A 6 -13.79 -6.26 4.24
N VAL A 7 -14.28 -5.09 3.93
CA VAL A 7 -14.65 -4.04 4.88
C VAL A 7 -16.16 -4.05 5.00
N ASP A 8 -16.71 -4.27 6.19
CA ASP A 8 -18.16 -4.44 6.42
C ASP A 8 -18.67 -3.41 7.42
N LYS A 9 -19.42 -2.42 6.92
CA LYS A 9 -20.07 -1.34 7.67
C LYS A 9 -19.14 -0.62 8.66
N VAL A 10 -17.91 -0.37 8.24
CA VAL A 10 -16.89 0.23 9.08
C VAL A 10 -17.20 1.72 9.34
N ILE A 11 -17.20 2.06 10.64
CA ILE A 11 -17.21 3.44 11.13
C ILE A 11 -15.90 3.67 11.90
N LYS A 12 -15.22 4.77 11.64
CA LYS A 12 -14.08 5.23 12.43
C LYS A 12 -14.28 6.66 12.89
N LYS A 13 -14.22 6.85 14.20
CA LYS A 13 -14.33 8.18 14.84
C LYS A 13 -13.04 8.52 15.59
N PHE A 14 -12.70 9.80 15.60
CA PHE A 14 -11.68 10.41 16.44
C PHE A 14 -12.36 11.51 17.28
N GLY A 15 -12.70 11.20 18.51
CA GLY A 15 -13.56 12.07 19.32
C GLY A 15 -14.93 12.25 18.66
N SER A 16 -15.30 13.49 18.34
CA SER A 16 -16.53 13.85 17.61
C SER A 16 -16.44 13.66 16.10
N ASP A 17 -15.24 13.61 15.55
CA ASP A 17 -15.02 13.62 14.09
C ASP A 17 -15.16 12.22 13.50
N ILE A 18 -15.97 12.08 12.46
CA ILE A 18 -16.21 10.83 11.75
C ILE A 18 -15.30 10.79 10.52
N ALA A 19 -14.25 9.98 10.59
CA ALA A 19 -13.29 9.80 9.49
C ALA A 19 -13.73 8.73 8.49
N LEU A 20 -14.46 7.69 8.93
CA LEU A 20 -15.13 6.71 8.07
C LEU A 20 -16.58 6.55 8.52
N SER A 21 -17.52 6.58 7.59
CA SER A 21 -18.96 6.56 7.86
C SER A 21 -19.63 5.44 7.10
N ASN A 22 -19.81 4.29 7.76
CA ASN A 22 -20.51 3.11 7.23
C ASN A 22 -19.94 2.61 5.89
N VAL A 23 -18.60 2.48 5.83
CA VAL A 23 -17.90 2.03 4.62
C VAL A 23 -18.03 0.52 4.50
N SER A 24 -18.52 0.06 3.32
CA SER A 24 -18.53 -1.36 2.95
C SER A 24 -17.92 -1.50 1.56
N ILE A 25 -16.89 -2.34 1.42
CA ILE A 25 -16.17 -2.56 0.17
C ILE A 25 -15.51 -3.95 0.22
N GLU A 26 -15.46 -4.62 -0.91
CA GLU A 26 -14.80 -5.90 -1.07
C GLU A 26 -13.77 -5.81 -2.19
N PHE A 27 -12.61 -6.45 -1.99
CA PHE A 27 -11.52 -6.54 -2.95
C PHE A 27 -11.29 -8.01 -3.29
N GLU A 28 -11.26 -8.33 -4.57
CA GLU A 28 -11.01 -9.67 -5.07
C GLU A 28 -9.51 -9.92 -5.28
N ARG A 29 -9.11 -11.19 -5.30
CA ARG A 29 -7.71 -11.58 -5.57
C ARG A 29 -7.28 -11.23 -7.01
N GLY A 30 -6.00 -10.86 -7.17
CA GLY A 30 -5.35 -10.69 -8.46
C GLY A 30 -5.82 -9.48 -9.26
N LYS A 31 -6.43 -8.49 -8.61
CA LYS A 31 -6.85 -7.23 -9.23
C LYS A 31 -6.13 -6.03 -8.64
N ILE A 32 -6.08 -4.95 -9.42
CA ILE A 32 -5.66 -3.63 -8.96
C ILE A 32 -6.90 -2.75 -8.75
N TYR A 33 -7.04 -2.23 -7.53
CA TYR A 33 -8.13 -1.33 -7.15
C TYR A 33 -7.61 0.08 -6.89
N GLY A 34 -8.28 1.07 -7.45
CA GLY A 34 -8.02 2.48 -7.21
C GLY A 34 -8.98 3.05 -6.16
N ILE A 35 -8.45 3.72 -5.15
CA ILE A 35 -9.26 4.51 -4.21
C ILE A 35 -8.98 6.00 -4.49
N ILE A 36 -9.94 6.69 -5.10
CA ILE A 36 -9.82 8.11 -5.42
C ILE A 36 -10.62 8.97 -4.43
N GLY A 37 -10.29 10.24 -4.37
CA GLY A 37 -10.97 11.22 -3.53
C GLY A 37 -10.04 12.33 -3.09
N ARG A 38 -10.62 13.44 -2.61
CA ARG A 38 -9.87 14.63 -2.17
C ARG A 38 -9.02 14.32 -0.93
N ASN A 39 -8.06 15.21 -0.62
CA ASN A 39 -7.35 15.15 0.65
C ASN A 39 -8.36 15.27 1.80
N GLY A 40 -8.22 14.42 2.82
CA GLY A 40 -9.18 14.35 3.92
C GLY A 40 -10.44 13.51 3.64
N ALA A 41 -10.58 12.90 2.46
CA ALA A 41 -11.72 12.02 2.15
C ALA A 41 -11.79 10.73 2.98
N GLY A 42 -10.71 10.36 3.69
CA GLY A 42 -10.66 9.17 4.54
C GLY A 42 -9.85 8.00 3.96
N LYS A 43 -9.21 8.16 2.79
CA LYS A 43 -8.44 7.08 2.11
C LYS A 43 -7.38 6.46 3.02
N THR A 44 -6.47 7.28 3.56
CA THR A 44 -5.41 6.81 4.46
C THR A 44 -5.97 6.18 5.75
N VAL A 45 -7.09 6.69 6.28
CA VAL A 45 -7.78 6.10 7.44
C VAL A 45 -8.35 4.73 7.09
N LEU A 46 -8.94 4.57 5.89
CA LEU A 46 -9.41 3.29 5.39
C LEU A 46 -8.24 2.30 5.29
N PHE A 47 -7.13 2.67 4.65
CA PHE A 47 -5.94 1.83 4.53
C PHE A 47 -5.39 1.41 5.89
N LYS A 48 -5.19 2.36 6.81
CA LYS A 48 -4.74 2.07 8.18
C LYS A 48 -5.71 1.13 8.93
N THR A 49 -7.01 1.23 8.65
CA THR A 49 -8.02 0.36 9.27
C THR A 49 -7.97 -1.05 8.66
N MET A 50 -7.77 -1.18 7.35
CA MET A 50 -7.66 -2.47 6.67
C MET A 50 -6.46 -3.30 7.16
N ILE A 51 -5.34 -2.65 7.48
CA ILE A 51 -4.13 -3.37 7.94
C ILE A 51 -4.06 -3.57 9.46
N GLY A 52 -5.01 -3.01 10.23
CA GLY A 52 -5.05 -3.13 11.68
C GLY A 52 -4.36 -2.01 12.46
N PHE A 53 -3.75 -1.00 11.79
CA PHE A 53 -3.13 0.14 12.49
C PHE A 53 -4.14 1.03 13.19
N LEU A 54 -5.40 1.01 12.75
CA LEU A 54 -6.50 1.72 13.37
C LEU A 54 -7.67 0.76 13.59
N LYS A 55 -8.02 0.50 14.84
CA LYS A 55 -9.21 -0.26 15.16
C LYS A 55 -10.47 0.51 14.77
N PRO A 56 -11.43 -0.08 14.05
CA PRO A 56 -12.71 0.56 13.75
C PRO A 56 -13.49 0.85 15.04
N THR A 57 -14.31 1.90 15.03
CA THR A 57 -15.24 2.21 16.13
C THR A 57 -16.41 1.23 16.11
N SER A 58 -16.87 0.84 14.91
CA SER A 58 -17.84 -0.24 14.69
C SER A 58 -17.66 -0.82 13.27
N GLY A 59 -18.32 -1.94 13.00
CA GLY A 59 -18.10 -2.72 11.80
C GLY A 59 -16.87 -3.61 11.95
N ARG A 60 -16.44 -4.27 10.88
CA ARG A 60 -15.32 -5.21 10.89
C ARG A 60 -14.54 -5.17 9.58
N VAL A 61 -13.31 -5.62 9.65
CA VAL A 61 -12.43 -5.82 8.49
C VAL A 61 -11.94 -7.27 8.53
N ILE A 62 -12.03 -7.95 7.39
CA ILE A 62 -11.54 -9.30 7.20
C ILE A 62 -10.49 -9.24 6.10
N VAL A 63 -9.30 -9.77 6.37
CA VAL A 63 -8.19 -9.86 5.42
C VAL A 63 -7.75 -11.31 5.35
N ASP A 64 -7.76 -11.87 4.14
CA ASP A 64 -7.40 -13.27 3.89
C ASP A 64 -8.11 -14.25 4.85
N GLY A 65 -9.43 -14.04 5.04
CA GLY A 65 -10.29 -14.86 5.91
C GLY A 65 -10.17 -14.59 7.42
N LYS A 66 -9.23 -13.73 7.88
CA LYS A 66 -9.03 -13.39 9.29
C LYS A 66 -9.64 -12.03 9.62
N GLU A 67 -10.43 -11.95 10.69
CA GLU A 67 -11.02 -10.69 11.18
C GLU A 67 -9.97 -9.91 12.00
N ILE A 68 -9.66 -8.68 11.55
CA ILE A 68 -8.71 -7.78 12.21
C ILE A 68 -9.27 -7.32 13.57
N GLY A 69 -8.45 -7.45 14.61
CA GLY A 69 -8.80 -7.10 15.99
C GLY A 69 -9.57 -8.20 16.73
N LYS A 70 -9.75 -9.39 16.11
CA LYS A 70 -10.35 -10.58 16.73
C LYS A 70 -9.50 -11.82 16.51
N ASP A 71 -9.22 -12.19 15.26
CA ASP A 71 -8.42 -13.37 14.92
C ASP A 71 -6.92 -13.00 14.82
N THR A 72 -6.61 -11.79 14.48
CA THR A 72 -5.27 -11.19 14.42
C THR A 72 -5.33 -9.70 14.69
N ASP A 73 -4.26 -9.11 15.24
CA ASP A 73 -4.18 -7.66 15.45
C ASP A 73 -3.83 -6.91 14.17
N PHE A 74 -3.03 -7.55 13.27
CA PHE A 74 -2.58 -6.96 12.03
C PHE A 74 -2.77 -7.92 10.86
N ALA A 75 -2.96 -7.35 9.66
CA ALA A 75 -2.99 -8.14 8.43
C ALA A 75 -1.62 -8.78 8.17
N ASP A 76 -1.62 -10.08 7.92
CA ASP A 76 -0.44 -10.83 7.53
C ASP A 76 -0.23 -10.77 6.01
N ASN A 77 0.98 -11.11 5.54
CA ASN A 77 1.31 -11.24 4.11
C ASN A 77 0.92 -10.02 3.27
N ILE A 78 1.20 -8.83 3.81
CA ILE A 78 0.84 -7.56 3.22
C ILE A 78 2.06 -6.64 3.12
N GLY A 79 2.25 -6.03 1.96
CA GLY A 79 3.21 -4.95 1.72
C GLY A 79 2.51 -3.59 1.75
N ILE A 80 3.10 -2.62 2.41
CA ILE A 80 2.45 -1.32 2.60
C ILE A 80 3.36 -0.15 2.28
N ILE A 81 2.76 0.88 1.66
CA ILE A 81 3.25 2.25 1.66
C ILE A 81 2.09 3.11 2.14
N ILE A 82 2.19 3.65 3.35
CA ILE A 82 1.18 4.56 3.90
C ILE A 82 1.93 5.79 4.42
N GLU A 83 1.58 6.95 3.87
CA GLU A 83 2.31 8.20 4.13
C GLU A 83 3.78 8.12 3.65
N THR A 84 4.68 8.91 4.24
CA THR A 84 6.09 8.92 3.84
C THR A 84 6.85 7.84 4.57
N PRO A 85 7.56 6.94 3.86
CA PRO A 85 8.36 5.90 4.50
C PRO A 85 9.44 6.48 5.42
N GLY A 86 9.44 6.04 6.69
CA GLY A 86 10.35 6.50 7.74
C GLY A 86 11.67 5.72 7.75
N PHE A 87 12.61 6.03 6.86
CA PHE A 87 13.92 5.38 6.82
C PHE A 87 14.95 6.08 7.73
N LEU A 88 15.89 5.30 8.24
CA LEU A 88 17.05 5.80 8.99
C LEU A 88 18.00 6.53 8.05
N SER A 89 18.05 7.86 8.16
CA SER A 89 18.78 8.75 7.25
C SER A 89 20.31 8.52 7.23
N SER A 90 20.86 7.98 8.32
CA SER A 90 22.31 7.71 8.48
C SER A 90 22.77 6.41 7.82
N TYR A 91 21.86 5.54 7.38
CA TYR A 91 22.17 4.26 6.75
C TYR A 91 21.92 4.26 5.24
N SER A 92 22.47 3.28 4.51
CA SER A 92 22.17 3.05 3.09
C SER A 92 20.76 2.47 2.91
N GLY A 93 20.24 2.46 1.67
CA GLY A 93 18.94 1.83 1.36
C GLY A 93 18.94 0.35 1.74
N TYR A 94 19.96 -0.40 1.29
CA TYR A 94 20.12 -1.82 1.64
C TYR A 94 20.06 -2.04 3.17
N LYS A 95 20.83 -1.26 3.93
CA LYS A 95 20.90 -1.43 5.39
C LYS A 95 19.55 -1.13 6.08
N ASN A 96 18.76 -0.20 5.54
CA ASN A 96 17.41 0.05 6.03
C ASN A 96 16.50 -1.17 5.79
N LEU A 97 16.52 -1.75 4.58
CA LEU A 97 15.71 -2.92 4.26
C LEU A 97 16.16 -4.15 5.06
N GLU A 98 17.46 -4.34 5.25
CA GLU A 98 18.02 -5.41 6.08
C GLU A 98 17.52 -5.32 7.54
N TYR A 99 17.45 -4.14 8.13
CA TYR A 99 16.87 -3.96 9.47
C TYR A 99 15.39 -4.34 9.51
N LEU A 100 14.61 -3.92 8.50
CA LEU A 100 13.19 -4.25 8.43
C LEU A 100 12.97 -5.76 8.21
N ALA A 101 13.73 -6.38 7.32
CA ALA A 101 13.68 -7.83 7.07
C ALA A 101 14.03 -8.65 8.33
N SER A 102 14.95 -8.16 9.17
CA SER A 102 15.34 -8.83 10.41
C SER A 102 14.21 -8.93 11.45
N ILE A 103 13.17 -8.12 11.35
CA ILE A 103 12.03 -8.14 12.29
C ILE A 103 11.27 -9.46 12.19
N LYS A 104 10.95 -9.88 10.96
CA LYS A 104 10.26 -11.16 10.71
C LYS A 104 11.24 -12.30 10.40
N ASN A 105 12.46 -11.98 9.95
CA ASN A 105 13.51 -12.93 9.57
C ASN A 105 13.05 -13.98 8.54
N MET A 106 12.22 -13.57 7.58
CA MET A 106 11.65 -14.43 6.54
C MET A 106 12.46 -14.43 5.25
N ILE A 107 13.23 -13.36 5.00
CA ILE A 107 14.01 -13.13 3.79
C ILE A 107 15.46 -12.78 4.13
N GLY A 108 16.35 -12.97 3.17
CA GLY A 108 17.77 -12.70 3.32
C GLY A 108 18.30 -11.64 2.35
N GLU A 109 19.62 -11.62 2.21
CA GLU A 109 20.34 -10.67 1.37
C GLU A 109 19.88 -10.71 -0.10
N LYS A 110 19.57 -11.90 -0.61
CA LYS A 110 19.18 -12.09 -2.01
C LYS A 110 17.87 -11.35 -2.32
N GLU A 111 16.82 -11.62 -1.57
CA GLU A 111 15.48 -11.03 -1.79
C GLU A 111 15.52 -9.50 -1.59
N ILE A 112 16.29 -9.01 -0.62
CA ILE A 112 16.48 -7.58 -0.40
C ILE A 112 17.13 -6.92 -1.62
N LYS A 113 18.21 -7.52 -2.16
CA LYS A 113 18.88 -7.00 -3.34
C LYS A 113 18.00 -7.02 -4.58
N GLU A 114 17.32 -8.13 -4.82
CA GLU A 114 16.37 -8.28 -5.94
C GLU A 114 15.25 -7.23 -5.87
N SER A 115 14.69 -6.97 -4.68
CA SER A 115 13.65 -5.93 -4.51
C SER A 115 14.17 -4.53 -4.82
N MET A 116 15.41 -4.21 -4.44
CA MET A 116 16.05 -2.93 -4.76
C MET A 116 16.31 -2.78 -6.26
N GLU A 117 16.84 -3.82 -6.90
CA GLU A 117 17.11 -3.84 -8.34
C GLU A 117 15.81 -3.69 -9.14
N ARG A 118 14.73 -4.36 -8.72
CA ARG A 118 13.40 -4.29 -9.33
C ARG A 118 12.86 -2.84 -9.39
N VAL A 119 13.20 -2.00 -8.41
CA VAL A 119 12.81 -0.59 -8.38
C VAL A 119 13.89 0.36 -8.93
N GLY A 120 14.92 -0.15 -9.57
CA GLY A 120 16.01 0.63 -10.16
C GLY A 120 16.98 1.25 -9.15
N LEU A 121 17.08 0.70 -7.95
CA LEU A 121 18.06 1.11 -6.94
C LEU A 121 19.23 0.14 -6.90
N ASN A 122 20.47 0.70 -6.90
CA ASN A 122 21.66 -0.12 -6.73
C ASN A 122 21.81 -0.60 -5.28
N PRO A 123 21.68 -1.91 -4.98
CA PRO A 123 21.78 -2.45 -3.63
C PRO A 123 23.17 -2.30 -2.99
N ASN A 124 24.22 -2.20 -3.81
CA ASN A 124 25.59 -2.03 -3.34
C ASN A 124 25.98 -0.57 -3.07
N SER A 125 25.07 0.37 -3.30
CA SER A 125 25.31 1.80 -3.07
C SER A 125 25.49 2.09 -1.58
N LYS A 126 26.62 2.74 -1.24
CA LYS A 126 26.90 3.23 0.11
C LYS A 126 26.26 4.60 0.41
N LYS A 127 25.50 5.17 -0.56
CA LYS A 127 24.82 6.47 -0.40
C LYS A 127 23.78 6.36 0.72
N LYS A 128 23.86 7.25 1.70
CA LYS A 128 22.95 7.30 2.84
C LYS A 128 21.58 7.80 2.40
N VAL A 129 20.49 7.24 2.97
CA VAL A 129 19.11 7.62 2.63
C VAL A 129 18.83 9.09 2.91
N GLY A 130 19.49 9.72 3.87
CA GLY A 130 19.43 11.16 4.08
C GLY A 130 19.86 12.01 2.86
N LYS A 131 20.61 11.42 1.92
CA LYS A 131 21.03 12.06 0.65
C LYS A 131 20.20 11.58 -0.56
N TYR A 132 19.17 10.76 -0.37
CA TYR A 132 18.29 10.32 -1.45
C TYR A 132 17.37 11.47 -1.90
N SER A 133 17.10 11.54 -3.21
CA SER A 133 15.99 12.35 -3.72
C SER A 133 14.66 11.80 -3.19
N LEU A 134 13.60 12.59 -3.35
CA LEU A 134 12.25 12.13 -3.01
C LEU A 134 11.90 10.85 -3.79
N GLY A 135 12.15 10.83 -5.11
CA GLY A 135 11.92 9.66 -5.95
C GLY A 135 12.75 8.43 -5.53
N MET A 136 14.02 8.59 -5.12
CA MET A 136 14.80 7.47 -4.58
C MET A 136 14.22 6.92 -3.28
N ARG A 137 13.69 7.78 -2.41
CA ARG A 137 13.02 7.33 -1.17
C ARG A 137 11.72 6.60 -1.48
N GLN A 138 10.97 7.09 -2.47
CA GLN A 138 9.74 6.45 -2.91
C GLN A 138 10.03 5.05 -3.48
N ARG A 139 11.02 4.93 -4.38
CA ARG A 139 11.48 3.63 -4.89
C ARG A 139 11.92 2.68 -3.77
N LEU A 140 12.63 3.18 -2.76
CA LEU A 140 13.01 2.37 -1.60
C LEU A 140 11.78 1.91 -0.79
N GLY A 141 10.74 2.75 -0.67
CA GLY A 141 9.45 2.39 -0.07
C GLY A 141 8.74 1.26 -0.84
N ILE A 142 8.78 1.31 -2.17
CA ILE A 142 8.23 0.24 -3.00
C ILE A 142 9.05 -1.05 -2.81
N ALA A 143 10.39 -0.97 -2.81
CA ALA A 143 11.24 -2.12 -2.54
C ALA A 143 10.92 -2.77 -1.19
N GLN A 144 10.73 -1.95 -0.14
CA GLN A 144 10.29 -2.41 1.19
C GLN A 144 8.95 -3.14 1.11
N ALA A 145 7.98 -2.60 0.39
CA ALA A 145 6.65 -3.18 0.31
C ALA A 145 6.63 -4.54 -0.40
N ILE A 146 7.55 -4.76 -1.36
CA ILE A 146 7.57 -5.98 -2.18
C ILE A 146 8.62 -7.03 -1.75
N MET A 147 9.60 -6.66 -0.90
CA MET A 147 10.76 -7.52 -0.60
C MET A 147 10.41 -8.87 0.03
N GLU A 148 9.32 -8.95 0.81
CA GLU A 148 8.83 -10.19 1.44
C GLU A 148 7.85 -10.95 0.53
N ASN A 149 7.70 -10.56 -0.75
CA ASN A 149 6.81 -11.16 -1.73
C ASN A 149 5.35 -11.31 -1.25
N PRO A 150 4.72 -10.26 -0.72
CA PRO A 150 3.37 -10.36 -0.17
C PRO A 150 2.32 -10.63 -1.26
N ASP A 151 1.16 -11.20 -0.88
CA ASP A 151 0.02 -11.39 -1.78
C ASP A 151 -0.85 -10.15 -1.93
N ILE A 152 -0.77 -9.25 -0.97
CA ILE A 152 -1.55 -8.01 -0.91
C ILE A 152 -0.60 -6.82 -0.82
N LEU A 153 -0.88 -5.78 -1.60
CA LEU A 153 -0.18 -4.49 -1.53
C LEU A 153 -1.19 -3.37 -1.27
N ILE A 154 -0.93 -2.53 -0.28
CA ILE A 154 -1.70 -1.30 -0.03
C ILE A 154 -0.76 -0.11 -0.13
N LEU A 155 -0.99 0.74 -1.15
CA LEU A 155 -0.07 1.77 -1.57
C LEU A 155 -0.77 3.14 -1.58
N ASP A 156 -0.39 4.03 -0.66
CA ASP A 156 -0.90 5.40 -0.62
C ASP A 156 0.05 6.32 -1.41
N GLU A 157 -0.43 6.82 -2.55
CA GLU A 157 0.30 7.70 -3.47
C GLU A 157 1.69 7.16 -3.89
N PRO A 158 1.79 5.92 -4.45
CA PRO A 158 3.08 5.28 -4.71
C PRO A 158 3.95 5.98 -5.76
N MET A 159 3.38 6.80 -6.65
CA MET A 159 4.11 7.57 -7.68
C MET A 159 4.52 8.97 -7.21
N ASN A 160 4.17 9.38 -6.00
CA ASN A 160 4.43 10.74 -5.55
C ASN A 160 5.94 11.06 -5.51
N GLY A 161 6.32 12.18 -6.15
CA GLY A 161 7.70 12.66 -6.18
C GLY A 161 8.62 11.94 -7.17
N LEU A 162 8.09 11.09 -8.04
CA LEU A 162 8.80 10.51 -9.17
C LEU A 162 8.78 11.46 -10.36
N ASP A 163 9.79 11.38 -11.21
CA ASP A 163 9.78 11.93 -12.55
C ASP A 163 8.97 11.04 -13.52
N ASN A 164 8.73 11.51 -14.75
CA ASN A 164 7.90 10.77 -15.70
C ASN A 164 8.40 9.35 -15.93
N GLN A 165 9.71 9.16 -16.10
CA GLN A 165 10.28 7.82 -16.28
C GLN A 165 10.07 6.97 -15.04
N GLY A 166 10.23 7.56 -13.85
CA GLY A 166 9.99 6.86 -12.60
C GLY A 166 8.55 6.42 -12.38
N VAL A 167 7.58 7.21 -12.88
CA VAL A 167 6.17 6.84 -12.87
C VAL A 167 5.93 5.63 -13.77
N GLU A 168 6.44 5.64 -15.00
CA GLU A 168 6.32 4.51 -15.93
C GLU A 168 6.96 3.23 -15.37
N ASP A 169 8.17 3.34 -14.81
CA ASP A 169 8.85 2.19 -14.19
C ASP A 169 8.00 1.57 -13.07
N VAL A 170 7.36 2.42 -12.23
CA VAL A 170 6.51 1.92 -11.13
C VAL A 170 5.21 1.33 -11.65
N ARG A 171 4.58 1.93 -12.68
CA ARG A 171 3.41 1.36 -13.33
C ARG A 171 3.70 -0.04 -13.86
N GLU A 172 4.82 -0.22 -14.56
CA GLU A 172 5.25 -1.53 -15.06
C GLU A 172 5.46 -2.55 -13.92
N ILE A 173 6.11 -2.13 -12.83
CA ILE A 173 6.29 -2.98 -11.64
C ILE A 173 4.94 -3.45 -11.08
N LEU A 174 3.95 -2.54 -10.94
CA LEU A 174 2.65 -2.88 -10.38
C LEU A 174 1.85 -3.81 -11.31
N LEU A 175 1.90 -3.59 -12.63
CA LEU A 175 1.28 -4.49 -13.62
C LEU A 175 1.92 -5.88 -13.58
N ASN A 176 3.25 -5.97 -13.53
CA ASN A 176 3.94 -7.25 -13.41
C ASN A 176 3.57 -7.98 -12.11
N LEU A 177 3.43 -7.27 -10.99
CA LEU A 177 2.97 -7.85 -9.72
C LEU A 177 1.54 -8.39 -9.82
N LYS A 178 0.65 -7.68 -10.52
CA LYS A 178 -0.70 -8.17 -10.80
C LYS A 178 -0.66 -9.45 -11.63
N ASP A 179 0.17 -9.50 -12.69
CA ASP A 179 0.34 -10.68 -13.54
C ASP A 179 0.91 -11.88 -12.75
N GLU A 180 1.69 -11.62 -11.71
CA GLU A 180 2.14 -12.61 -10.72
C GLU A 180 1.02 -13.05 -9.76
N GLY A 181 -0.21 -12.52 -9.90
CA GLY A 181 -1.39 -12.86 -9.08
C GLY A 181 -1.52 -12.04 -7.80
N LYS A 182 -0.73 -10.98 -7.61
CA LYS A 182 -0.84 -10.11 -6.43
C LYS A 182 -2.07 -9.22 -6.51
N SER A 183 -2.66 -8.92 -5.37
CA SER A 183 -3.80 -7.99 -5.23
C SER A 183 -3.27 -6.65 -4.75
N ILE A 184 -3.64 -5.57 -5.46
CA ILE A 184 -3.09 -4.24 -5.18
C ILE A 184 -4.23 -3.27 -4.93
N ILE A 185 -4.19 -2.56 -3.83
CA ILE A 185 -5.08 -1.45 -3.54
C ILE A 185 -4.23 -0.19 -3.46
N LEU A 186 -4.50 0.77 -4.33
CA LEU A 186 -3.73 2.01 -4.34
C LEU A 186 -4.63 3.24 -4.25
N ALA A 187 -4.11 4.29 -3.63
CA ALA A 187 -4.67 5.63 -3.76
C ALA A 187 -3.78 6.44 -4.69
N SER A 188 -4.37 7.15 -5.63
CA SER A 188 -3.70 8.17 -6.44
C SER A 188 -4.66 9.32 -6.74
N HIS A 189 -4.11 10.53 -6.78
CA HIS A 189 -4.82 11.72 -7.27
C HIS A 189 -4.59 11.96 -8.77
N ASN A 190 -3.68 11.21 -9.39
CA ASN A 190 -3.43 11.26 -10.84
C ASN A 190 -4.40 10.32 -11.56
N LYS A 191 -5.24 10.90 -12.45
CA LYS A 191 -6.23 10.15 -13.22
C LYS A 191 -5.59 9.12 -14.15
N GLU A 192 -4.46 9.45 -14.74
CA GLU A 192 -3.74 8.57 -15.66
C GLU A 192 -3.26 7.29 -14.97
N ASP A 193 -2.73 7.38 -13.73
CA ASP A 193 -2.35 6.20 -12.95
C ASP A 193 -3.54 5.28 -12.72
N ILE A 194 -4.69 5.87 -12.41
CA ILE A 194 -5.94 5.12 -12.17
C ILE A 194 -6.43 4.45 -13.46
N GLU A 195 -6.40 5.18 -14.60
CA GLU A 195 -6.84 4.66 -15.90
C GLU A 195 -5.94 3.54 -16.43
N VAL A 196 -4.63 3.65 -16.21
CA VAL A 196 -3.65 2.66 -16.70
C VAL A 196 -3.61 1.41 -15.82
N LEU A 197 -3.70 1.56 -14.50
CA LEU A 197 -3.43 0.47 -13.58
C LEU A 197 -4.67 -0.26 -13.08
N CYS A 198 -5.78 0.46 -12.83
CA CYS A 198 -6.85 -0.09 -12.01
C CYS A 198 -7.90 -0.86 -12.83
N ASP A 199 -8.26 -2.04 -12.35
CA ASP A 199 -9.39 -2.82 -12.89
C ASP A 199 -10.73 -2.24 -12.41
N GLU A 200 -10.76 -1.76 -11.16
CA GLU A 200 -11.94 -1.17 -10.52
C GLU A 200 -11.55 0.07 -9.72
N VAL A 201 -12.46 1.04 -9.63
CA VAL A 201 -12.20 2.31 -8.96
C VAL A 201 -13.33 2.66 -8.02
N TYR A 202 -12.99 2.97 -6.79
CA TYR A 202 -13.91 3.45 -5.77
C TYR A 202 -13.61 4.91 -5.42
N GLU A 203 -14.65 5.71 -5.33
CA GLU A 203 -14.54 7.12 -4.96
C GLU A 203 -14.95 7.33 -3.50
N MET A 204 -14.09 8.00 -2.73
CA MET A 204 -14.38 8.39 -1.35
C MET A 204 -14.56 9.91 -1.24
N ASP A 205 -15.58 10.32 -0.48
CA ASP A 205 -15.73 11.70 -0.04
C ASP A 205 -16.29 11.76 1.38
N HIS A 206 -15.74 12.64 2.21
CA HIS A 206 -16.15 12.81 3.61
C HIS A 206 -16.35 11.49 4.39
N GLY A 207 -15.42 10.53 4.19
CA GLY A 207 -15.43 9.23 4.87
C GLY A 207 -16.46 8.23 4.36
N LYS A 208 -17.09 8.48 3.21
CA LYS A 208 -18.08 7.60 2.58
C LYS A 208 -17.61 7.15 1.20
N LEU A 209 -18.02 5.97 0.79
CA LEU A 209 -17.97 5.56 -0.62
C LEU A 209 -19.11 6.24 -1.36
N ILE A 210 -18.81 6.98 -2.44
CA ILE A 210 -19.83 7.70 -3.22
C ILE A 210 -20.35 6.83 -4.36
N THR A 211 -19.48 6.08 -5.03
CA THR A 211 -19.85 5.30 -6.20
C THR A 211 -18.94 4.09 -6.36
N ASP A 212 -19.55 2.99 -6.68
CA ASP A 212 -18.92 1.88 -7.38
C ASP A 212 -18.90 2.28 -8.87
N ARG A 213 -17.80 2.77 -9.37
CA ARG A 213 -17.60 3.01 -10.80
C ARG A 213 -16.96 1.76 -11.40
N GLY A 214 -17.69 0.65 -11.38
CA GLY A 214 -17.36 -0.48 -12.21
C GLY A 214 -17.27 -0.03 -13.68
N ARG A 215 -16.19 -0.38 -14.36
CA ARG A 215 -16.10 -0.25 -15.82
C ARG A 215 -16.99 -1.24 -16.51
#